data_ccc995ac9ef4301d8c77bd6ed6d346b1
#
_entry.id   ccc995ac9ef4301d8c77bd6ed6d346b1
#
_cell.length_a   1.000
_cell.length_b   1.000
_cell.length_c   1.000
_cell.angle_alpha   90.00
_cell.angle_beta   90.00
_cell.angle_gamma   90.00
#
_symmetry.space_group_name_H-M   'P 1'
#
loop_
_entity.id
_entity.type
_entity.pdbx_description
1 polymer ?
#
loop_
_entity_poly.entity_id
_entity_poly.type
_entity_poly.pdbx_seq_one_letter_code
_entity_poly.pdbx_strand_id
1 'polypeptide(L)'
;MKVLIDACVLYPTLLREIVVGAAKAGLFTPFWSHSILEEWRHAMARDGEEGRIAVEAEIALLNLLFPDAAVDAFEDLIEDLNLPDPDDRHVLAAAIAGRCDELLTLNLKDFPS
;
A
#
# COMPACT_ATOMS: atom_id res chain seq x y z
N MET A 1 0.42 -7.27 14.87
CA MET A 1 -0.48 -7.50 13.73
C MET A 1 0.13 -6.91 12.47
N LYS A 2 0.15 -7.66 11.40
CA LYS A 2 0.67 -7.23 10.10
C LYS A 2 -0.46 -6.68 9.25
N VAL A 3 -0.31 -5.45 8.75
CA VAL A 3 -1.36 -4.76 7.98
C VAL A 3 -0.78 -4.30 6.65
N LEU A 4 -1.38 -4.77 5.54
CA LEU A 4 -1.06 -4.26 4.22
C LEU A 4 -1.86 -2.97 4.01
N ILE A 5 -1.19 -1.91 3.57
CA ILE A 5 -1.81 -0.61 3.35
C ILE A 5 -1.91 -0.35 1.85
N ASP A 6 -3.13 -0.16 1.35
CA ASP A 6 -3.38 0.12 -0.05
C ASP A 6 -3.08 1.58 -0.39
N ALA A 7 -2.83 1.85 -1.67
CA ALA A 7 -2.49 3.18 -2.18
C ALA A 7 -3.58 4.22 -1.87
N CYS A 8 -4.85 3.82 -1.92
CA CYS A 8 -5.96 4.75 -1.62
C CYS A 8 -5.93 5.26 -0.19
N VAL A 9 -5.24 4.57 0.73
CA VAL A 9 -5.04 5.01 2.10
C VAL A 9 -3.80 5.90 2.22
N LEU A 10 -2.77 5.62 1.42
CA LEU A 10 -1.53 6.40 1.45
C LEU A 10 -1.66 7.76 0.74
N TYR A 11 -2.51 7.85 -0.28
CA TYR A 11 -2.67 9.06 -1.06
C TYR A 11 -3.17 10.27 -0.26
N PRO A 12 -4.27 10.17 0.52
CA PRO A 12 -4.75 11.33 1.29
C PRO A 12 -3.79 11.66 2.44
N THR A 13 -3.34 12.90 2.51
CA THR A 13 -2.34 13.34 3.48
C THR A 13 -2.75 13.05 4.92
N LEU A 14 -3.96 13.44 5.30
CA LEU A 14 -4.41 13.28 6.68
C LEU A 14 -4.52 11.81 7.05
N LEU A 15 -5.10 10.99 6.18
CA LEU A 15 -5.24 9.56 6.44
C LEU A 15 -3.88 8.88 6.54
N ARG A 16 -2.96 9.24 5.64
CA ARG A 16 -1.59 8.73 5.68
C ARG A 16 -0.90 9.06 7.01
N GLU A 17 -1.02 10.30 7.46
CA GLU A 17 -0.41 10.73 8.71
C GLU A 17 -0.95 9.97 9.91
N ILE A 18 -2.26 9.72 9.94
CA ILE A 18 -2.88 8.95 11.01
C ILE A 18 -2.38 7.50 11.00
N VAL A 19 -2.39 6.87 9.84
CA VAL A 19 -2.00 5.46 9.70
C VAL A 19 -0.52 5.27 9.99
N VAL A 20 0.34 6.12 9.42
CA VAL A 20 1.78 6.05 9.67
C VAL A 20 2.10 6.35 11.14
N GLY A 21 1.40 7.32 11.72
CA GLY A 21 1.57 7.62 13.15
C GLY A 21 1.23 6.44 14.04
N ALA A 22 0.16 5.72 13.72
CA ALA A 22 -0.23 4.52 14.46
C ALA A 22 0.82 3.41 14.33
N ALA A 23 1.39 3.23 13.14
CA ALA A 23 2.45 2.25 12.91
C ALA A 23 3.71 2.62 13.67
N LYS A 24 4.08 3.90 13.70
CA LYS A 24 5.24 4.39 14.45
C LYS A 24 5.06 4.17 15.95
N ALA A 25 3.82 4.25 16.43
CA ALA A 25 3.50 4.00 17.84
C ALA A 25 3.48 2.50 18.19
N GLY A 26 3.69 1.63 17.19
CA GLY A 26 3.76 0.19 17.44
C GLY A 26 2.40 -0.51 17.49
N LEU A 27 1.34 0.16 17.04
CA LEU A 27 0.01 -0.45 17.07
C LEU A 27 -0.15 -1.57 16.05
N PHE A 28 0.61 -1.51 14.96
CA PHE A 28 0.66 -2.57 13.95
C PHE A 28 1.94 -2.46 13.14
N THR A 29 2.25 -3.51 12.38
CA THR A 29 3.40 -3.53 11.46
C THR A 29 2.89 -3.27 10.06
N PRO A 30 3.32 -2.18 9.39
CA PRO A 30 2.82 -1.83 8.06
C PRO A 30 3.53 -2.61 6.96
N PHE A 31 2.79 -2.89 5.88
CA PHE A 31 3.32 -3.50 4.67
C PHE A 31 2.73 -2.82 3.45
N TRP A 32 3.48 -2.82 2.36
CA TRP A 32 3.04 -2.37 1.04
C TRP A 32 3.87 -3.09 -0.01
N SER A 33 3.42 -3.02 -1.26
CA SER A 33 4.14 -3.60 -2.38
C SER A 33 4.69 -2.50 -3.28
N HIS A 34 5.58 -2.88 -4.20
CA HIS A 34 6.05 -1.97 -5.23
C HIS A 34 4.89 -1.41 -6.06
N SER A 35 3.92 -2.27 -6.43
CA SER A 35 2.75 -1.85 -7.19
C SER A 35 1.90 -0.84 -6.45
N ILE A 36 1.74 -1.01 -5.13
CA ILE A 36 1.01 -0.05 -4.29
C ILE A 36 1.73 1.31 -4.32
N LEU A 37 3.05 1.33 -4.20
CA LEU A 37 3.81 2.58 -4.25
C LEU A 37 3.71 3.23 -5.63
N GLU A 38 3.71 2.43 -6.70
CA GLU A 38 3.56 2.95 -8.06
C GLU A 38 2.18 3.58 -8.28
N GLU A 39 1.12 2.97 -7.75
CA GLU A 39 -0.22 3.55 -7.81
C GLU A 39 -0.27 4.90 -7.09
N TRP A 40 0.38 5.00 -5.94
CA TRP A 40 0.47 6.24 -5.19
C TRP A 40 1.24 7.30 -6.00
N ARG A 41 2.37 6.92 -6.62
CA ARG A 41 3.14 7.82 -7.48
C ARG A 41 2.28 8.35 -8.65
N HIS A 42 1.51 7.46 -9.29
CA HIS A 42 0.64 7.85 -10.39
C HIS A 42 -0.43 8.85 -9.92
N ALA A 43 -1.02 8.61 -8.76
CA ALA A 43 -2.02 9.51 -8.21
C ALA A 43 -1.43 10.90 -7.92
N MET A 44 -0.24 10.94 -7.32
CA MET A 44 0.42 12.21 -6.99
C MET A 44 0.91 12.96 -8.22
N ALA A 45 1.21 12.25 -9.32
CA ALA A 45 1.67 12.88 -10.55
C ALA A 45 0.59 13.80 -11.15
N ARG A 46 -0.68 13.63 -10.78
CA ARG A 46 -1.75 14.51 -11.22
C ARG A 46 -1.60 15.93 -10.67
N ASP A 47 -0.87 16.08 -9.58
CA ASP A 47 -0.58 17.38 -8.97
C ASP A 47 0.68 18.03 -9.55
N GLY A 48 1.19 17.51 -10.67
CA GLY A 48 2.34 18.04 -11.36
C GLY A 48 3.67 17.69 -10.71
N GLU A 49 4.67 18.50 -10.98
CA GLU A 49 6.04 18.23 -10.50
C GLU A 49 6.14 18.27 -8.97
N GLU A 50 5.40 19.15 -8.33
CA GLU A 50 5.39 19.22 -6.87
C GLU A 50 4.90 17.94 -6.25
N GLY A 51 3.84 17.35 -6.82
CA GLY A 51 3.30 16.07 -6.36
C GLY A 51 4.29 14.94 -6.56
N ARG A 52 4.97 14.92 -7.69
CA ARG A 52 5.98 13.90 -8.00
C ARG A 52 7.15 13.96 -7.03
N ILE A 53 7.63 15.15 -6.73
CA ILE A 53 8.72 15.32 -5.77
C ILE A 53 8.28 14.95 -4.36
N ALA A 54 7.07 15.38 -3.97
CA ALA A 54 6.54 15.12 -2.64
C ALA A 54 6.38 13.61 -2.38
N VAL A 55 5.86 12.85 -3.33
CA VAL A 55 5.65 11.41 -3.13
C VAL A 55 6.99 10.66 -3.01
N GLU A 56 8.00 11.05 -3.78
CA GLU A 56 9.31 10.42 -3.66
C GLU A 56 9.93 10.65 -2.29
N ALA A 57 9.79 11.85 -1.75
CA ALA A 57 10.28 12.17 -0.42
C ALA A 57 9.54 11.36 0.65
N GLU A 58 8.21 11.22 0.52
CA GLU A 58 7.40 10.44 1.46
C GLU A 58 7.74 8.95 1.41
N ILE A 59 7.93 8.40 0.21
CA ILE A 59 8.30 7.00 0.05
C ILE A 59 9.67 6.73 0.67
N ALA A 60 10.63 7.64 0.44
CA ALA A 60 11.96 7.51 1.03
C ALA A 60 11.89 7.50 2.55
N LEU A 61 11.05 8.37 3.14
CA LEU A 61 10.85 8.43 4.58
C LEU A 61 10.24 7.13 5.10
N LEU A 62 9.21 6.62 4.43
CA LEU A 62 8.57 5.37 4.83
C LEU A 62 9.52 4.19 4.77
N ASN A 63 10.38 4.13 3.74
CA ASN A 63 11.38 3.07 3.63
C ASN A 63 12.42 3.16 4.73
N LEU A 64 12.74 4.37 5.18
CA LEU A 64 13.68 4.58 6.28
C LEU A 64 13.07 4.16 7.62
N LEU A 65 11.80 4.52 7.85
CA LEU A 65 11.09 4.18 9.08
C LEU A 65 10.71 2.71 9.18
N PHE A 66 10.38 2.09 8.04
CA PHE A 66 9.89 0.71 7.98
C PHE A 66 10.63 -0.06 6.89
N PRO A 67 11.92 -0.39 7.10
CA PRO A 67 12.75 -0.98 6.05
C PRO A 67 12.29 -2.37 5.60
N ASP A 68 11.51 -3.07 6.41
CA ASP A 68 11.04 -4.42 6.10
C ASP A 68 9.59 -4.45 5.59
N ALA A 69 9.00 -3.29 5.28
CA ALA A 69 7.60 -3.20 4.92
C ALA A 69 7.30 -3.61 3.47
N ALA A 70 8.30 -3.63 2.60
CA ALA A 70 8.09 -3.97 1.18
C ALA A 70 7.84 -5.46 1.01
N VAL A 71 6.76 -5.80 0.27
CA VAL A 71 6.41 -7.18 -0.07
C VAL A 71 6.71 -7.40 -1.54
N ASP A 72 7.52 -8.41 -1.85
CA ASP A 72 7.95 -8.73 -3.20
C ASP A 72 7.59 -10.17 -3.58
N ALA A 73 7.83 -10.51 -4.85
CA ALA A 73 7.77 -11.88 -5.37
C ALA A 73 6.38 -12.53 -5.25
N PHE A 74 5.34 -11.81 -5.66
CA PHE A 74 3.98 -12.31 -5.61
C PHE A 74 3.30 -12.38 -6.99
N GLU A 75 4.04 -12.19 -8.06
CA GLU A 75 3.48 -12.14 -9.42
C GLU A 75 2.73 -13.42 -9.80
N ASP A 76 3.22 -14.57 -9.36
CA ASP A 76 2.57 -15.85 -9.62
C ASP A 76 1.19 -15.96 -8.95
N LEU A 77 1.00 -15.27 -7.83
CA LEU A 77 -0.25 -15.27 -7.11
C LEU A 77 -1.32 -14.44 -7.81
N ILE A 78 -0.92 -13.42 -8.57
CA ILE A 78 -1.86 -12.53 -9.24
C ILE A 78 -2.72 -13.29 -10.24
N GLU A 79 -2.11 -14.22 -10.99
CA GLU A 79 -2.80 -15.00 -12.02
C GLU A 79 -3.81 -15.98 -11.42
N ASP A 80 -3.58 -16.42 -10.19
CA ASP A 80 -4.45 -17.38 -9.51
C ASP A 80 -5.65 -16.73 -8.83
N LEU A 81 -5.66 -15.40 -8.73
CA LEU A 81 -6.74 -14.68 -8.07
C LEU A 81 -7.82 -14.27 -9.07
N ASN A 82 -9.07 -14.53 -8.70
CA ASN A 82 -10.23 -14.23 -9.55
C ASN A 82 -11.03 -13.08 -8.93
N LEU A 83 -10.56 -11.86 -9.14
CA LEU A 83 -11.23 -10.64 -8.68
C LEU A 83 -11.73 -9.84 -9.88
N PRO A 84 -12.80 -9.04 -9.71
CA PRO A 84 -13.36 -8.24 -10.80
C PRO A 84 -12.37 -7.25 -11.42
N ASP A 85 -11.52 -6.64 -10.61
CA ASP A 85 -10.54 -5.65 -11.07
C ASP A 85 -9.13 -6.25 -10.97
N PRO A 86 -8.38 -6.31 -12.09
CA PRO A 86 -6.99 -6.79 -12.04
C PRO A 86 -6.09 -6.04 -11.06
N ASP A 87 -6.36 -4.73 -10.84
CA ASP A 87 -5.58 -3.95 -9.91
C ASP A 87 -5.76 -4.43 -8.46
N ASP A 88 -6.95 -4.96 -8.13
CA ASP A 88 -7.22 -5.49 -6.80
C ASP A 88 -6.49 -6.80 -6.55
N ARG A 89 -6.20 -7.56 -7.63
CA ARG A 89 -5.48 -8.83 -7.52
C ARG A 89 -4.09 -8.64 -6.93
N HIS A 90 -3.37 -7.60 -7.38
CA HIS A 90 -2.01 -7.39 -6.87
C HIS A 90 -2.01 -7.00 -5.39
N VAL A 91 -3.03 -6.27 -4.95
CA VAL A 91 -3.15 -5.88 -3.54
C VAL A 91 -3.38 -7.12 -2.68
N LEU A 92 -4.32 -7.98 -3.08
CA LEU A 92 -4.60 -9.21 -2.34
C LEU A 92 -3.42 -10.16 -2.38
N ALA A 93 -2.75 -10.29 -3.54
CA ALA A 93 -1.57 -11.12 -3.68
C ALA A 93 -0.44 -10.65 -2.75
N ALA A 94 -0.25 -9.34 -2.64
CA ALA A 94 0.76 -8.76 -1.75
C ALA A 94 0.44 -9.09 -0.28
N ALA A 95 -0.84 -9.02 0.11
CA ALA A 95 -1.26 -9.37 1.47
C ALA A 95 -0.97 -10.84 1.79
N ILE A 96 -1.24 -11.73 0.84
CA ILE A 96 -0.96 -13.16 0.98
C ILE A 96 0.54 -13.41 1.07
N ALA A 97 1.32 -12.83 0.17
CA ALA A 97 2.77 -13.01 0.13
C ALA A 97 3.44 -12.48 1.40
N GLY A 98 2.95 -11.36 1.93
CA GLY A 98 3.46 -10.76 3.15
C GLY A 98 2.93 -11.42 4.43
N ARG A 99 2.00 -12.37 4.30
CA ARG A 99 1.32 -13.01 5.44
C ARG A 99 0.68 -11.97 6.35
N CYS A 100 0.03 -10.98 5.74
CA CYS A 100 -0.62 -9.91 6.48
C CYS A 100 -1.92 -10.40 7.10
N ASP A 101 -2.18 -9.91 8.31
CA ASP A 101 -3.39 -10.26 9.06
C ASP A 101 -4.60 -9.46 8.58
N GLU A 102 -4.35 -8.24 8.11
CA GLU A 102 -5.40 -7.32 7.69
C GLU A 102 -4.98 -6.57 6.43
N LEU A 103 -5.98 -6.13 5.68
CA LEU A 103 -5.81 -5.24 4.54
C LEU A 103 -6.55 -3.93 4.82
N LEU A 104 -5.82 -2.82 4.79
CA LEU A 104 -6.42 -1.50 4.99
C LEU A 104 -6.62 -0.84 3.62
N THR A 105 -7.88 -0.69 3.22
CA THR A 105 -8.23 -0.11 1.92
C THR A 105 -9.56 0.65 2.03
N LEU A 106 -9.74 1.62 1.14
CA LEU A 106 -11.01 2.33 1.00
C LEU A 106 -11.90 1.69 -0.06
N ASN A 107 -11.40 0.68 -0.78
CA ASN A 107 -12.10 0.01 -1.88
C ASN A 107 -12.69 -1.34 -1.45
N LEU A 108 -13.30 -1.39 -0.27
CA LEU A 108 -13.83 -2.63 0.31
C LEU A 108 -14.84 -3.34 -0.59
N LYS A 109 -15.59 -2.58 -1.39
CA LYS A 109 -16.60 -3.14 -2.29
C LYS A 109 -16.00 -4.00 -3.41
N ASP A 110 -14.71 -3.82 -3.70
CA ASP A 110 -14.02 -4.53 -4.77
C ASP A 110 -13.46 -5.87 -4.32
N PHE A 111 -13.56 -6.19 -3.02
CA PHE A 111 -13.05 -7.42 -2.45
C PHE A 111 -14.20 -8.27 -1.91
N PRO A 112 -14.12 -9.61 -2.07
CA PRO A 112 -15.14 -10.48 -1.49
C PRO A 112 -15.11 -10.41 0.04
N SER A 113 -16.29 -10.40 0.64
CA SER A 113 -16.41 -10.34 2.10
C SER A 113 -16.32 -11.72 2.73
#